data_dc125b0f2c01bffb6c89374fc6abd742
#
_entry.id   dc125b0f2c01bffb6c89374fc6abd742
#
_cell.length_a   1.000
_cell.length_b   1.000
_cell.length_c   1.000
_cell.angle_alpha   90.00
_cell.angle_beta   90.00
_cell.angle_gamma   90.00
#
_symmetry.space_group_name_H-M   'P 1'
#
loop_
_entity.id
_entity.type
_entity.pdbx_description
1 polymer ?
#
loop_
_entity_poly.entity_id
_entity_poly.type
_entity_poly.pdbx_seq_one_letter_code
_entity_poly.pdbx_strand_id
1 'polypeptide(L)'
;MLDENKKNEALDAESKYKSAVESANEYVENFDILETITNVGNDEVFTPRKTCDMILDSLPEEVWHNPDYKWLNPATKNGIFEREIAIRLDKGLKDKIPDTEKRRKHILQNMIYAIGQTRFTANVARRTLYYCSQANRKCDGIKVKDDHYVNGYAIGNGTWFDDEEGNIKTPNTNHIFVGKKEKARCEYCGISETSSYNDANQRETYAYEFIHFKGDELLKHLQDRFFGGNRNMKFDIIIGNPPYQLSDGGAQASARPIYQLFVKQAIALKPKYISMIMPSRWMTGGKGLDDFRSSMISDKHIRFLNDFPDGKICFPNNEIKGGVCFFLRNRDEEGKCKIIQRIGDDEIQAERYLKED
;
A
#
# COMPACT_ATOMS: atom_id res chain seq x y z
N MET A 1 28.98 -48.96 30.71
CA MET A 1 27.53 -48.65 30.87
C MET A 1 27.24 -47.21 31.32
N LEU A 2 27.84 -46.72 32.41
CA LEU A 2 27.61 -45.31 32.86
C LEU A 2 28.19 -44.24 31.90
N ASP A 3 29.23 -44.58 31.18
CA ASP A 3 29.91 -43.65 30.24
C ASP A 3 29.21 -43.61 28.88
N GLU A 4 28.59 -44.70 28.44
CA GLU A 4 27.82 -44.78 27.20
C GLU A 4 26.47 -44.02 27.26
N ASN A 5 25.81 -44.08 28.44
CA ASN A 5 24.58 -43.31 28.66
C ASN A 5 24.83 -41.81 28.66
N LYS A 6 25.90 -41.32 29.26
CA LYS A 6 26.28 -39.90 29.23
C LYS A 6 26.65 -39.43 27.83
N LYS A 7 27.28 -40.30 27.03
CA LYS A 7 27.63 -40.00 25.65
C LYS A 7 26.39 -39.90 24.75
N ASN A 8 25.40 -40.77 24.97
CA ASN A 8 24.13 -40.73 24.25
C ASN A 8 23.28 -39.51 24.64
N GLU A 9 23.24 -39.14 25.92
CA GLU A 9 22.57 -37.91 26.40
C GLU A 9 23.21 -36.64 25.81
N ALA A 10 24.54 -36.60 25.69
CA ALA A 10 25.25 -35.48 25.08
C ALA A 10 24.99 -35.37 23.57
N LEU A 11 24.91 -36.49 22.85
CA LEU A 11 24.58 -36.53 21.42
C LEU A 11 23.13 -36.11 21.17
N ASP A 12 22.19 -36.52 22.02
CA ASP A 12 20.78 -36.11 21.92
C ASP A 12 20.61 -34.62 22.23
N ALA A 13 21.33 -34.08 23.22
CA ALA A 13 21.34 -32.66 23.52
C ALA A 13 21.95 -31.81 22.35
N GLU A 14 23.03 -32.29 21.75
CA GLU A 14 23.66 -31.64 20.60
C GLU A 14 22.74 -31.67 19.37
N SER A 15 22.05 -32.77 19.12
CA SER A 15 21.06 -32.91 18.06
C SER A 15 19.87 -31.94 18.24
N LYS A 16 19.33 -31.86 19.45
CA LYS A 16 18.25 -30.91 19.81
C LYS A 16 18.67 -29.45 19.66
N TYR A 17 19.92 -29.14 20.06
CA TYR A 17 20.48 -27.81 19.92
C TYR A 17 20.63 -27.44 18.43
N LYS A 18 21.17 -28.33 17.59
CA LYS A 18 21.27 -28.11 16.13
C LYS A 18 19.91 -27.89 15.50
N SER A 19 18.92 -28.71 15.80
CA SER A 19 17.56 -28.57 15.31
C SER A 19 16.91 -27.25 15.73
N ALA A 20 17.13 -26.80 16.97
CA ALA A 20 16.63 -25.52 17.45
C ALA A 20 17.31 -24.34 16.77
N VAL A 21 18.62 -24.42 16.50
CA VAL A 21 19.38 -23.40 15.76
C VAL A 21 18.94 -23.34 14.30
N GLU A 22 18.74 -24.49 13.65
CA GLU A 22 18.23 -24.57 12.28
C GLU A 22 16.83 -23.96 12.18
N SER A 23 15.92 -24.31 13.07
CA SER A 23 14.56 -23.72 13.12
C SER A 23 14.58 -22.22 13.41
N ALA A 24 15.48 -21.76 14.30
CA ALA A 24 15.64 -20.33 14.58
C ALA A 24 16.22 -19.58 13.35
N ASN A 25 17.19 -20.17 12.64
CA ASN A 25 17.75 -19.59 11.42
C ASN A 25 16.71 -19.53 10.30
N GLU A 26 15.92 -20.59 10.12
CA GLU A 26 14.81 -20.60 9.15
C GLU A 26 13.78 -19.52 9.47
N TYR A 27 13.44 -19.34 10.75
CA TYR A 27 12.56 -18.25 11.18
C TYR A 27 13.15 -16.87 10.89
N VAL A 28 14.44 -16.66 11.17
CA VAL A 28 15.14 -15.38 10.91
C VAL A 28 15.28 -15.13 9.41
N GLU A 29 15.54 -16.15 8.61
CA GLU A 29 15.63 -16.04 7.15
C GLU A 29 14.29 -15.68 6.49
N ASN A 30 13.17 -16.14 7.07
CA ASN A 30 11.81 -15.89 6.59
C ASN A 30 11.13 -14.71 7.27
N PHE A 31 11.80 -14.04 8.22
CA PHE A 31 11.25 -12.93 8.97
C PHE A 31 11.13 -11.66 8.12
N ASP A 32 9.92 -11.16 7.95
CA ASP A 32 9.68 -9.87 7.29
C ASP A 32 9.55 -8.75 8.33
N ILE A 33 10.56 -7.88 8.42
CA ILE A 33 10.58 -6.75 9.35
C ILE A 33 9.34 -5.85 9.21
N LEU A 34 8.75 -5.78 8.02
CA LEU A 34 7.54 -4.98 7.79
C LEU A 34 6.32 -5.53 8.53
N GLU A 35 6.31 -6.82 8.87
CA GLU A 35 5.23 -7.44 9.65
C GLU A 35 5.33 -7.12 11.15
N THR A 36 6.49 -6.65 11.60
CA THR A 36 6.72 -6.27 13.01
C THR A 36 6.59 -4.78 13.28
N ILE A 37 6.56 -3.96 12.23
CA ILE A 37 6.30 -2.52 12.39
C ILE A 37 4.85 -2.35 12.82
N THR A 38 4.66 -1.98 14.09
CA THR A 38 3.34 -1.65 14.62
C THR A 38 2.85 -0.32 14.04
N ASN A 39 1.51 -0.19 13.94
CA ASN A 39 0.90 1.07 13.50
C ASN A 39 1.37 2.23 14.38
N VAL A 40 1.81 3.32 13.75
CA VAL A 40 2.31 4.51 14.45
C VAL A 40 1.17 5.38 14.98
N GLY A 41 -0.04 5.19 14.46
CA GLY A 41 -1.26 5.87 14.88
C GLY A 41 -2.51 5.06 14.52
N ASN A 42 -3.66 5.45 15.08
CA ASN A 42 -4.94 4.77 14.83
C ASN A 42 -5.38 4.82 13.35
N ASP A 43 -4.86 5.79 12.58
CA ASP A 43 -5.23 6.00 11.17
C ASP A 43 -4.17 5.44 10.21
N GLU A 44 -3.04 4.97 10.73
CA GLU A 44 -1.92 4.42 9.96
C GLU A 44 -1.92 2.88 9.99
N VAL A 45 -2.98 2.27 9.50
CA VAL A 45 -3.05 0.81 9.38
C VAL A 45 -2.11 0.34 8.28
N PHE A 46 -1.04 -0.35 8.65
CA PHE A 46 -0.11 -0.96 7.70
C PHE A 46 -0.75 -2.20 7.06
N THR A 47 -0.54 -2.34 5.76
CA THR A 47 -1.07 -3.48 5.02
C THR A 47 -0.16 -4.69 5.23
N PRO A 48 -0.65 -5.80 5.77
CA PRO A 48 0.13 -7.05 5.84
C PRO A 48 0.48 -7.54 4.43
N ARG A 49 1.61 -8.24 4.31
CA ARG A 49 2.07 -8.79 3.03
C ARG A 49 1.02 -9.68 2.37
N LYS A 50 0.41 -10.58 3.13
CA LYS A 50 -0.66 -11.47 2.62
C LYS A 50 -1.81 -10.69 1.99
N THR A 51 -2.22 -9.58 2.61
CA THR A 51 -3.28 -8.71 2.07
C THR A 51 -2.82 -7.97 0.82
N CYS A 52 -1.59 -7.48 0.81
CA CYS A 52 -0.98 -6.86 -0.37
C CYS A 52 -0.95 -7.86 -1.53
N ASP A 53 -0.49 -9.09 -1.30
CA ASP A 53 -0.44 -10.14 -2.32
C ASP A 53 -1.82 -10.46 -2.89
N MET A 54 -2.86 -10.60 -2.05
CA MET A 54 -4.23 -10.81 -2.53
C MET A 54 -4.72 -9.70 -3.47
N ILE A 55 -4.36 -8.45 -3.17
CA ILE A 55 -4.72 -7.30 -4.02
C ILE A 55 -3.95 -7.34 -5.34
N LEU A 56 -2.64 -7.60 -5.30
CA LEU A 56 -1.80 -7.67 -6.48
C LEU A 56 -2.15 -8.87 -7.38
N ASP A 57 -2.55 -10.01 -6.80
CA ASP A 57 -2.98 -11.21 -7.53
C ASP A 57 -4.33 -11.02 -8.26
N SER A 58 -5.11 -10.01 -7.90
CA SER A 58 -6.33 -9.65 -8.61
C SER A 58 -6.10 -8.89 -9.92
N LEU A 59 -4.88 -8.38 -10.14
CA LEU A 59 -4.51 -7.67 -11.35
C LEU A 59 -4.30 -8.64 -12.52
N PRO A 60 -4.61 -8.23 -13.77
CA PRO A 60 -4.30 -9.03 -14.95
C PRO A 60 -2.80 -9.27 -15.10
N GLU A 61 -2.43 -10.46 -15.58
CA GLU A 61 -1.03 -10.88 -15.76
C GLU A 61 -0.23 -9.91 -16.65
N GLU A 62 -0.88 -9.30 -17.63
CA GLU A 62 -0.24 -8.37 -18.58
C GLU A 62 0.46 -7.19 -17.90
N VAL A 63 0.00 -6.76 -16.71
CA VAL A 63 0.57 -5.59 -16.02
C VAL A 63 2.01 -5.84 -15.56
N TRP A 64 2.38 -7.09 -15.34
CA TRP A 64 3.72 -7.48 -14.92
C TRP A 64 4.73 -7.53 -16.06
N HIS A 65 4.24 -7.59 -17.30
CA HIS A 65 5.06 -7.75 -18.50
C HIS A 65 5.19 -6.48 -19.35
N ASN A 66 4.54 -5.36 -18.96
CA ASN A 66 4.61 -4.12 -19.71
C ASN A 66 5.60 -3.13 -19.05
N PRO A 67 6.77 -2.86 -19.67
CA PRO A 67 7.78 -1.97 -19.10
C PRO A 67 7.39 -0.49 -19.13
N ASP A 68 6.35 -0.12 -19.87
CA ASP A 68 5.94 1.28 -20.05
C ASP A 68 4.91 1.71 -19.00
N TYR A 69 4.29 0.76 -18.28
CA TYR A 69 3.28 1.06 -17.28
C TYR A 69 3.85 1.78 -16.06
N LYS A 70 3.16 2.84 -15.65
CA LYS A 70 3.48 3.66 -14.47
C LYS A 70 2.48 3.41 -13.37
N TRP A 71 3.03 2.99 -12.23
CA TRP A 71 2.28 2.65 -11.03
C TRP A 71 2.32 3.82 -10.05
N LEU A 72 1.19 4.16 -9.45
CA LEU A 72 1.11 5.16 -8.39
C LEU A 72 0.44 4.59 -7.15
N ASN A 73 1.12 4.69 -6.02
CA ASN A 73 0.49 4.56 -4.70
C ASN A 73 0.32 5.96 -4.11
N PRO A 74 -0.92 6.48 -4.00
CA PRO A 74 -1.15 7.85 -3.55
C PRO A 74 -1.07 8.05 -2.03
N ALA A 75 -0.85 6.98 -1.26
CA ALA A 75 -0.79 7.02 0.21
C ALA A 75 0.06 5.87 0.76
N THR A 76 1.33 5.80 0.31
CA THR A 76 2.23 4.75 0.80
C THR A 76 2.55 4.95 2.28
N LYS A 77 2.70 3.84 2.98
CA LYS A 77 3.01 3.79 4.42
C LYS A 77 4.37 3.12 4.65
N ASN A 78 4.41 1.80 4.71
CA ASN A 78 5.64 1.04 4.93
C ASN A 78 6.34 0.59 3.64
N GLY A 79 5.78 0.90 2.46
CA GLY A 79 6.36 0.55 1.17
C GLY A 79 6.11 -0.90 0.73
N ILE A 80 5.18 -1.61 1.36
CA ILE A 80 4.89 -3.02 1.03
C ILE A 80 4.39 -3.17 -0.40
N PHE A 81 3.48 -2.30 -0.87
CA PHE A 81 2.99 -2.34 -2.24
C PHE A 81 4.11 -2.13 -3.25
N GLU A 82 4.92 -1.10 -3.04
CA GLU A 82 6.04 -0.75 -3.92
C GLU A 82 7.06 -1.90 -4.01
N ARG A 83 7.37 -2.54 -2.88
CA ARG A 83 8.27 -3.69 -2.82
C ARG A 83 7.71 -4.89 -3.58
N GLU A 84 6.48 -5.30 -3.29
CA GLU A 84 5.88 -6.48 -3.93
C GLU A 84 5.60 -6.26 -5.43
N ILE A 85 5.28 -5.03 -5.85
CA ILE A 85 5.19 -4.64 -7.26
C ILE A 85 6.56 -4.78 -7.93
N ALA A 86 7.60 -4.23 -7.32
CA ALA A 86 8.95 -4.27 -7.87
C ALA A 86 9.44 -5.71 -8.09
N ILE A 87 9.14 -6.61 -7.17
CA ILE A 87 9.44 -8.04 -7.25
C ILE A 87 8.78 -8.70 -8.44
N ARG A 88 7.48 -8.47 -8.60
CA ARG A 88 6.67 -9.05 -9.68
C ARG A 88 7.14 -8.52 -11.03
N LEU A 89 7.43 -7.22 -11.12
CA LEU A 89 8.00 -6.60 -12.31
C LEU A 89 9.40 -7.11 -12.63
N ASP A 90 10.27 -7.31 -11.63
CA ASP A 90 11.63 -7.87 -11.86
C ASP A 90 11.57 -9.27 -12.46
N LYS A 91 10.58 -10.07 -12.08
CA LYS A 91 10.32 -11.38 -12.68
C LYS A 91 9.69 -11.27 -14.08
N GLY A 92 8.63 -10.47 -14.21
CA GLY A 92 7.83 -10.40 -15.43
C GLY A 92 8.53 -9.70 -16.60
N LEU A 93 9.51 -8.85 -16.33
CA LEU A 93 10.24 -8.11 -17.36
C LEU A 93 11.55 -8.75 -17.81
N LYS A 94 11.90 -9.95 -17.32
CA LYS A 94 13.17 -10.62 -17.65
C LYS A 94 13.40 -10.77 -19.15
N ASP A 95 12.37 -11.13 -19.90
CA ASP A 95 12.47 -11.36 -21.34
C ASP A 95 12.63 -10.05 -22.12
N LYS A 96 12.00 -8.97 -21.65
CA LYS A 96 12.07 -7.64 -22.30
C LYS A 96 13.30 -6.85 -21.92
N ILE A 97 13.77 -7.00 -20.67
CA ILE A 97 14.97 -6.34 -20.14
C ILE A 97 15.82 -7.42 -19.45
N PRO A 98 16.61 -8.23 -20.20
CA PRO A 98 17.36 -9.35 -19.63
C PRO A 98 18.43 -8.94 -18.60
N ASP A 99 19.06 -7.78 -18.81
CA ASP A 99 20.06 -7.26 -17.89
C ASP A 99 19.41 -6.88 -16.56
N THR A 100 19.84 -7.54 -15.49
CA THR A 100 19.23 -7.41 -14.16
C THR A 100 19.36 -6.00 -13.59
N GLU A 101 20.51 -5.36 -13.73
CA GLU A 101 20.74 -4.02 -13.19
C GLU A 101 19.92 -2.98 -13.96
N LYS A 102 19.96 -3.04 -15.29
CA LYS A 102 19.15 -2.15 -16.14
C LYS A 102 17.66 -2.34 -15.88
N ARG A 103 17.19 -3.57 -15.73
CA ARG A 103 15.79 -3.88 -15.44
C ARG A 103 15.35 -3.29 -14.10
N ARG A 104 16.11 -3.53 -13.03
CA ARG A 104 15.82 -3.02 -11.70
C ARG A 104 15.87 -1.50 -11.64
N LYS A 105 16.86 -0.89 -12.27
CA LYS A 105 16.96 0.56 -12.41
C LYS A 105 15.75 1.12 -13.16
N HIS A 106 15.35 0.49 -14.26
CA HIS A 106 14.17 0.89 -15.02
C HIS A 106 12.89 0.83 -14.18
N ILE A 107 12.67 -0.27 -13.45
CA ILE A 107 11.52 -0.45 -12.57
C ILE A 107 11.43 0.68 -11.55
N LEU A 108 12.53 0.97 -10.84
CA LEU A 108 12.54 1.96 -9.78
C LEU A 108 12.45 3.39 -10.28
N GLN A 109 13.14 3.72 -11.37
CA GLN A 109 13.18 5.10 -11.89
C GLN A 109 11.98 5.45 -12.78
N ASN A 110 11.39 4.46 -13.48
CA ASN A 110 10.43 4.75 -14.54
C ASN A 110 9.06 4.11 -14.36
N MET A 111 8.88 3.19 -13.39
CA MET A 111 7.63 2.46 -13.27
C MET A 111 6.92 2.68 -11.94
N ILE A 112 7.63 2.77 -10.82
CA ILE A 112 7.03 2.85 -9.47
C ILE A 112 7.14 4.24 -8.90
N TYR A 113 5.99 4.80 -8.52
CA TYR A 113 5.84 6.13 -7.97
C TYR A 113 4.93 6.07 -6.74
N ALA A 114 5.22 6.86 -5.71
CA ALA A 114 4.39 6.93 -4.53
C ALA A 114 4.44 8.29 -3.83
N ILE A 115 3.38 8.60 -3.09
CA ILE A 115 3.33 9.73 -2.16
C ILE A 115 3.16 9.16 -0.76
N GLY A 116 4.03 9.51 0.17
CA GLY A 116 3.88 9.13 1.56
C GLY A 116 2.59 9.67 2.18
N GLN A 117 2.01 8.94 3.09
CA GLN A 117 0.91 9.46 3.89
C GLN A 117 1.40 10.59 4.80
N THR A 118 2.61 10.44 5.34
CA THR A 118 3.35 11.40 6.15
C THR A 118 4.81 11.42 5.69
N ARG A 119 5.60 12.39 6.20
CA ARG A 119 7.04 12.42 6.01
C ARG A 119 7.71 11.15 6.55
N PHE A 120 7.24 10.67 7.71
CA PHE A 120 7.74 9.44 8.32
C PHE A 120 7.48 8.23 7.42
N THR A 121 6.26 8.03 6.95
CA THR A 121 5.90 6.89 6.09
C THR A 121 6.60 6.94 4.73
N ALA A 122 6.81 8.13 4.15
CA ALA A 122 7.63 8.29 2.95
C ALA A 122 9.06 7.77 3.17
N ASN A 123 9.67 8.13 4.31
CA ASN A 123 11.02 7.66 4.65
C ASN A 123 11.08 6.15 4.88
N VAL A 124 10.07 5.56 5.54
CA VAL A 124 9.98 4.10 5.72
C VAL A 124 9.86 3.41 4.36
N ALA A 125 8.97 3.89 3.48
CA ALA A 125 8.78 3.33 2.15
C ALA A 125 10.05 3.40 1.28
N ARG A 126 10.80 4.51 1.34
CA ARG A 126 12.12 4.64 0.67
C ARG A 126 13.10 3.60 1.18
N ARG A 127 13.19 3.41 2.50
CA ARG A 127 14.06 2.38 3.08
C ARG A 127 13.66 0.97 2.64
N THR A 128 12.36 0.70 2.60
CA THR A 128 11.82 -0.57 2.16
C THR A 128 12.13 -0.85 0.68
N LEU A 129 12.03 0.14 -0.19
CA LEU A 129 12.23 -0.06 -1.63
C LEU A 129 13.68 0.16 -2.08
N TYR A 130 14.33 1.24 -1.63
CA TYR A 130 15.64 1.64 -2.16
C TYR A 130 16.82 1.08 -1.39
N TYR A 131 16.66 0.81 -0.08
CA TYR A 131 17.77 0.48 0.81
C TYR A 131 17.66 -0.88 1.48
N CYS A 132 16.65 -1.68 1.18
CA CYS A 132 16.49 -2.99 1.83
C CYS A 132 17.65 -3.94 1.51
N SER A 133 18.33 -3.78 0.35
CA SER A 133 19.56 -4.53 0.04
C SER A 133 20.70 -4.25 1.02
N GLN A 134 20.67 -3.11 1.71
CA GLN A 134 21.72 -2.71 2.64
C GLN A 134 21.40 -3.09 4.08
N ALA A 135 20.12 -3.28 4.41
CA ALA A 135 19.69 -3.65 5.75
C ALA A 135 20.25 -5.02 6.22
N ASN A 136 20.56 -5.90 5.27
CA ASN A 136 21.08 -7.24 5.52
C ASN A 136 22.59 -7.36 5.27
N ARG A 137 23.30 -6.28 4.93
CA ARG A 137 24.75 -6.32 4.83
C ARG A 137 25.31 -6.49 6.24
N LYS A 138 25.87 -7.67 6.50
CA LYS A 138 26.74 -7.85 7.67
C LYS A 138 27.93 -6.93 7.49
N CYS A 139 28.14 -6.03 8.43
CA CYS A 139 29.20 -5.00 8.39
C CYS A 139 30.62 -5.59 8.41
N ASP A 140 30.82 -6.90 8.56
CA ASP A 140 32.09 -7.54 8.90
C ASP A 140 32.68 -8.43 7.79
N GLY A 141 32.50 -8.07 6.53
CA GLY A 141 33.20 -8.75 5.41
C GLY A 141 32.70 -10.14 5.05
N ILE A 142 31.59 -10.60 5.61
CA ILE A 142 30.93 -11.83 5.20
C ILE A 142 30.19 -11.53 3.91
N LYS A 143 30.66 -12.12 2.80
CA LYS A 143 29.94 -12.09 1.52
C LYS A 143 28.62 -12.81 1.71
N VAL A 144 27.52 -12.07 1.76
CA VAL A 144 26.18 -12.63 1.57
C VAL A 144 26.12 -13.10 0.13
N LYS A 145 25.78 -14.35 -0.13
CA LYS A 145 25.56 -14.85 -1.48
C LYS A 145 24.47 -14.00 -2.13
N ASP A 146 24.64 -13.62 -3.39
CA ASP A 146 23.74 -12.70 -4.13
C ASP A 146 22.28 -13.19 -4.25
N ASP A 147 21.99 -14.42 -3.83
CA ASP A 147 20.69 -15.08 -3.83
C ASP A 147 20.03 -15.18 -2.43
N HIS A 148 20.75 -14.81 -1.37
CA HIS A 148 20.25 -14.83 0.00
C HIS A 148 19.83 -13.43 0.48
N TYR A 149 18.75 -12.94 -0.08
CA TYR A 149 18.05 -11.79 0.50
C TYR A 149 17.07 -12.31 1.55
N VAL A 150 17.08 -11.75 2.74
CA VAL A 150 15.96 -11.92 3.66
C VAL A 150 14.69 -11.54 2.89
N ASN A 151 13.83 -12.50 2.63
CA ASN A 151 12.68 -12.42 1.73
C ASN A 151 13.00 -12.14 0.25
N GLY A 152 14.22 -12.39 -0.20
CA GLY A 152 14.59 -12.40 -1.61
C GLY A 152 14.58 -11.07 -2.35
N TYR A 153 14.55 -9.88 -1.64
CA TYR A 153 14.11 -8.69 -2.34
C TYR A 153 14.77 -7.39 -1.94
N ALA A 154 16.01 -7.32 -2.29
CA ALA A 154 16.65 -6.03 -2.35
C ALA A 154 16.93 -5.70 -3.82
N ILE A 155 15.94 -5.22 -4.54
CA ILE A 155 16.18 -4.79 -5.91
C ILE A 155 16.62 -3.32 -5.97
N GLY A 156 16.46 -2.58 -4.84
CA GLY A 156 16.67 -1.13 -4.81
C GLY A 156 18.09 -0.71 -4.47
N ASN A 157 18.54 0.32 -5.15
CA ASN A 157 19.75 1.07 -4.82
C ASN A 157 19.44 2.57 -4.84
N GLY A 158 19.46 3.22 -3.66
CA GLY A 158 19.14 4.64 -3.53
C GLY A 158 20.09 5.56 -4.29
N THR A 159 21.29 5.08 -4.64
CA THR A 159 22.25 5.87 -5.44
C THR A 159 21.84 6.03 -6.91
N TRP A 160 20.80 5.35 -7.36
CA TRP A 160 20.28 5.52 -8.71
C TRP A 160 19.47 6.79 -8.91
N PHE A 161 19.12 7.50 -7.85
CA PHE A 161 18.35 8.73 -7.91
C PHE A 161 19.23 9.95 -7.65
N ASP A 162 18.90 11.06 -8.30
CA ASP A 162 19.60 12.33 -8.17
C ASP A 162 19.26 13.05 -6.84
N ASP A 163 18.10 12.75 -6.27
CA ASP A 163 17.64 13.28 -4.98
C ASP A 163 17.29 12.14 -3.99
N GLU A 164 17.25 12.46 -2.70
CA GLU A 164 16.95 11.50 -1.63
C GLU A 164 15.51 10.97 -1.68
N GLU A 165 14.60 11.67 -2.34
CA GLU A 165 13.20 11.27 -2.44
C GLU A 165 12.98 10.25 -3.55
N GLY A 166 13.72 10.35 -4.65
CA GLY A 166 13.47 9.56 -5.84
C GLY A 166 12.01 9.67 -6.28
N ASN A 167 11.38 8.55 -6.53
CA ASN A 167 9.96 8.47 -6.91
C ASN A 167 8.99 8.27 -5.74
N ILE A 168 9.48 8.23 -4.49
CA ILE A 168 8.62 8.19 -3.30
C ILE A 168 8.65 9.55 -2.64
N LYS A 169 7.65 10.39 -2.94
CA LYS A 169 7.64 11.78 -2.51
C LYS A 169 7.08 11.96 -1.10
N THR A 170 7.71 12.86 -0.34
CA THR A 170 7.14 13.36 0.92
C THR A 170 5.94 14.23 0.61
N PRO A 171 4.81 14.15 1.36
CA PRO A 171 3.67 15.03 1.13
C PRO A 171 4.08 16.50 1.17
N ASN A 172 3.64 17.27 0.19
CA ASN A 172 3.93 18.70 0.07
C ASN A 172 2.66 19.49 -0.22
N THR A 173 1.81 19.60 0.80
CA THR A 173 0.59 20.40 0.72
C THR A 173 0.16 20.83 2.12
N ASN A 174 -0.75 21.80 2.20
CA ASN A 174 -1.33 22.30 3.43
C ASN A 174 -2.86 22.30 3.36
N HIS A 175 -3.51 22.31 4.51
CA HIS A 175 -4.94 22.53 4.57
C HIS A 175 -5.29 23.95 4.13
N ILE A 176 -6.34 24.10 3.33
CA ILE A 176 -6.93 25.37 2.95
C ILE A 176 -8.26 25.50 3.72
N PHE A 177 -8.25 26.32 4.76
CA PHE A 177 -9.43 26.52 5.61
C PHE A 177 -10.37 27.60 5.06
N VAL A 178 -11.65 27.28 4.97
CA VAL A 178 -12.71 28.18 4.53
C VAL A 178 -13.80 28.26 5.58
N GLY A 179 -14.40 29.45 5.74
CA GLY A 179 -15.45 29.72 6.72
C GLY A 179 -15.04 30.70 7.82
N LYS A 180 -15.91 30.89 8.83
CA LYS A 180 -15.63 31.76 9.99
C LYS A 180 -14.66 31.04 10.93
N LYS A 181 -13.73 31.81 11.55
CA LYS A 181 -12.57 31.35 12.33
C LYS A 181 -12.83 30.14 13.26
N GLU A 182 -13.95 30.08 13.95
CA GLU A 182 -14.28 28.96 14.86
C GLU A 182 -14.95 27.75 14.19
N LYS A 183 -15.40 27.91 12.95
CA LYS A 183 -16.10 26.90 12.15
C LYS A 183 -15.39 26.62 10.82
N ALA A 184 -14.17 27.14 10.66
CA ALA A 184 -13.40 26.94 9.46
C ALA A 184 -13.05 25.45 9.28
N ARG A 185 -13.26 24.97 8.06
CA ARG A 185 -12.95 23.59 7.67
C ARG A 185 -12.12 23.58 6.41
N CYS A 186 -11.22 22.59 6.30
CA CYS A 186 -10.47 22.39 5.07
C CYS A 186 -11.42 22.13 3.91
N GLU A 187 -11.26 22.89 2.83
CA GLU A 187 -12.10 22.80 1.62
C GLU A 187 -12.06 21.41 0.98
N TYR A 188 -10.95 20.70 1.11
CA TYR A 188 -10.72 19.39 0.49
C TYR A 188 -11.14 18.22 1.38
N CYS A 189 -10.57 18.13 2.57
CA CYS A 189 -10.79 16.98 3.45
C CYS A 189 -11.84 17.23 4.55
N GLY A 190 -12.20 18.49 4.80
CA GLY A 190 -13.23 18.90 5.77
C GLY A 190 -12.79 18.87 7.23
N ILE A 191 -11.49 18.67 7.53
CA ILE A 191 -10.98 18.78 8.91
C ILE A 191 -11.25 20.17 9.47
N SER A 192 -11.57 20.27 10.76
CA SER A 192 -11.70 21.55 11.44
C SER A 192 -10.33 22.19 11.66
N GLU A 193 -10.23 23.51 11.47
CA GLU A 193 -9.01 24.26 11.77
C GLU A 193 -8.58 24.06 13.23
N THR A 194 -9.52 24.06 14.16
CA THR A 194 -9.25 23.87 15.58
C THR A 194 -8.72 22.46 15.90
N SER A 195 -9.18 21.43 15.19
CA SER A 195 -8.68 20.07 15.37
C SER A 195 -7.27 19.89 14.81
N SER A 196 -6.94 20.56 13.70
CA SER A 196 -5.60 20.45 13.08
C SER A 196 -4.50 21.13 13.90
N TYR A 197 -4.85 22.17 14.69
CA TYR A 197 -3.89 22.88 15.55
C TYR A 197 -3.81 22.34 16.98
N ASN A 198 -4.81 21.59 17.42
CA ASN A 198 -4.90 21.09 18.82
C ASN A 198 -4.18 19.75 19.04
N ASP A 199 -3.48 19.20 18.05
CA ASP A 199 -2.66 18.04 18.30
C ASP A 199 -1.35 18.48 19.01
N ALA A 200 -1.43 18.53 20.34
CA ALA A 200 -0.34 18.92 21.25
C ALA A 200 0.90 18.02 21.10
N ASN A 201 0.84 16.95 20.33
CA ASN A 201 1.91 15.99 20.10
C ASN A 201 2.72 16.27 18.84
N GLN A 202 2.60 17.43 18.20
CA GLN A 202 3.35 17.79 16.98
C GLN A 202 3.23 16.76 15.85
N ARG A 203 2.13 16.04 15.77
CA ARG A 203 1.88 15.17 14.63
C ARG A 203 1.75 16.04 13.38
N GLU A 204 2.36 15.56 12.29
CA GLU A 204 2.20 16.19 10.99
C GLU A 204 0.72 16.43 10.73
N THR A 205 0.35 17.65 10.35
CA THR A 205 -0.99 17.92 9.88
C THR A 205 -1.20 17.09 8.63
N TYR A 206 -2.08 16.10 8.67
CA TYR A 206 -2.31 15.16 7.58
C TYR A 206 -3.07 15.83 6.42
N ALA A 207 -2.43 16.78 5.77
CA ALA A 207 -2.89 17.29 4.49
C ALA A 207 -2.44 16.31 3.41
N TYR A 208 -3.30 15.35 3.07
CA TYR A 208 -2.98 14.33 2.07
C TYR A 208 -2.94 14.95 0.68
N GLU A 209 -1.74 15.04 0.10
CA GLU A 209 -1.48 15.70 -1.18
C GLU A 209 -2.43 15.26 -2.29
N PHE A 210 -2.69 13.96 -2.39
CA PHE A 210 -3.52 13.40 -3.46
C PHE A 210 -4.97 13.89 -3.46
N ILE A 211 -5.53 14.32 -2.34
CA ILE A 211 -6.91 14.80 -2.24
C ILE A 211 -7.02 16.32 -2.01
N HIS A 212 -5.90 17.05 -2.00
CA HIS A 212 -5.88 18.51 -1.81
C HIS A 212 -5.73 19.28 -3.13
N PHE A 213 -6.20 18.70 -4.22
CA PHE A 213 -6.33 19.32 -5.55
C PHE A 213 -7.67 18.95 -6.17
N LYS A 214 -8.17 19.76 -7.12
CA LYS A 214 -9.44 19.51 -7.80
C LYS A 214 -9.24 19.25 -9.29
N GLY A 215 -9.94 18.23 -9.81
CA GLY A 215 -9.99 17.94 -11.23
C GLY A 215 -8.62 17.81 -11.90
N ASP A 216 -8.41 18.54 -12.99
CA ASP A 216 -7.18 18.49 -13.78
C ASP A 216 -5.95 19.07 -13.04
N GLU A 217 -6.16 19.84 -11.97
CA GLU A 217 -5.06 20.37 -11.16
C GLU A 217 -4.24 19.24 -10.52
N LEU A 218 -4.89 18.17 -10.07
CA LEU A 218 -4.17 17.01 -9.52
C LEU A 218 -3.24 16.40 -10.57
N LEU A 219 -3.74 16.15 -11.79
CA LEU A 219 -2.91 15.57 -12.86
C LEU A 219 -1.71 16.46 -13.14
N LYS A 220 -1.94 17.77 -13.30
CA LYS A 220 -0.86 18.75 -13.53
C LYS A 220 0.15 18.75 -12.40
N HIS A 221 -0.32 18.76 -11.16
CA HIS A 221 0.54 18.71 -9.97
C HIS A 221 1.42 17.45 -9.94
N LEU A 222 0.83 16.28 -10.20
CA LEU A 222 1.58 15.01 -10.25
C LEU A 222 2.59 14.97 -11.40
N GLN A 223 2.25 15.55 -12.55
CA GLN A 223 3.17 15.69 -13.69
C GLN A 223 4.37 16.58 -13.35
N ASP A 224 4.13 17.67 -12.63
CA ASP A 224 5.23 18.55 -12.17
C ASP A 224 6.11 17.82 -11.14
N ARG A 225 5.50 17.07 -10.23
CA ARG A 225 6.20 16.35 -9.14
C ARG A 225 7.06 15.18 -9.62
N PHE A 226 6.55 14.40 -10.57
CA PHE A 226 7.15 13.13 -10.96
C PHE A 226 7.80 13.14 -12.34
N PHE A 227 7.36 14.02 -13.23
CA PHE A 227 7.77 13.98 -14.64
C PHE A 227 8.34 15.31 -15.14
N GLY A 228 8.78 16.18 -14.24
CA GLY A 228 9.38 17.46 -14.61
C GLY A 228 8.46 18.34 -15.47
N GLY A 229 7.14 18.22 -15.29
CA GLY A 229 6.14 18.97 -16.04
C GLY A 229 5.78 18.39 -17.40
N ASN A 230 6.22 17.19 -17.74
CA ASN A 230 5.83 16.54 -19.00
C ASN A 230 4.34 16.20 -19.01
N ARG A 231 3.54 16.97 -19.75
CA ARG A 231 2.08 16.87 -19.82
C ARG A 231 1.55 15.63 -20.55
N ASN A 232 2.39 14.91 -21.27
CA ASN A 232 2.01 13.66 -21.94
C ASN A 232 2.09 12.44 -21.02
N MET A 233 2.72 12.59 -19.86
CA MET A 233 2.89 11.49 -18.91
C MET A 233 1.67 11.36 -18.01
N LYS A 234 1.28 10.13 -17.75
CA LYS A 234 0.17 9.74 -16.87
C LYS A 234 0.49 8.43 -16.16
N PHE A 235 -0.28 8.10 -15.15
CA PHE A 235 -0.22 6.81 -14.47
C PHE A 235 -1.19 5.83 -15.12
N ASP A 236 -0.75 4.59 -15.29
CA ASP A 236 -1.54 3.51 -15.87
C ASP A 236 -2.24 2.70 -14.80
N ILE A 237 -1.62 2.56 -13.63
CA ILE A 237 -2.14 1.78 -12.51
C ILE A 237 -2.06 2.62 -11.24
N ILE A 238 -3.20 2.73 -10.53
CA ILE A 238 -3.26 3.37 -9.21
C ILE A 238 -3.69 2.32 -8.20
N ILE A 239 -2.86 2.11 -7.17
CA ILE A 239 -3.05 1.02 -6.20
C ILE A 239 -2.65 1.47 -4.80
N GLY A 240 -3.30 0.94 -3.76
CA GLY A 240 -2.89 1.19 -2.39
C GLY A 240 -3.97 0.99 -1.35
N ASN A 241 -3.60 1.37 -0.13
CA ASN A 241 -4.49 1.39 1.04
C ASN A 241 -4.61 2.84 1.53
N PRO A 242 -5.58 3.63 1.05
CA PRO A 242 -5.75 5.02 1.44
C PRO A 242 -6.12 5.15 2.92
N PRO A 243 -5.91 6.31 3.55
CA PRO A 243 -6.42 6.61 4.88
C PRO A 243 -7.93 6.45 4.95
N TYR A 244 -8.44 5.79 6.01
CA TYR A 244 -9.86 5.47 6.10
C TYR A 244 -10.71 6.63 6.61
N GLN A 245 -10.19 7.39 7.54
CA GLN A 245 -10.89 8.50 8.18
C GLN A 245 -9.92 9.58 8.63
N LEU A 246 -10.43 10.77 8.88
CA LEU A 246 -9.69 11.82 9.56
C LEU A 246 -9.74 11.59 11.06
N SER A 247 -8.59 11.73 11.73
CA SER A 247 -8.52 11.76 13.19
C SER A 247 -8.96 13.14 13.70
N ASP A 248 -10.13 13.23 14.30
CA ASP A 248 -10.69 14.47 14.89
C ASP A 248 -10.20 14.71 16.34
N GLY A 249 -8.97 14.34 16.67
CA GLY A 249 -8.33 14.74 17.92
C GLY A 249 -8.98 14.24 19.22
N GLY A 250 -9.80 13.17 19.19
CA GLY A 250 -10.26 12.53 20.42
C GLY A 250 -11.76 12.22 20.56
N ALA A 251 -12.62 12.63 19.63
CA ALA A 251 -14.03 12.28 19.69
C ALA A 251 -14.36 11.19 18.68
N GLN A 252 -14.38 9.94 19.10
CA GLN A 252 -14.74 8.77 18.29
C GLN A 252 -16.10 8.88 17.56
N ALA A 253 -16.92 9.83 17.91
CA ALA A 253 -18.25 10.00 17.34
C ALA A 253 -18.30 10.77 16.01
N SER A 254 -17.26 11.52 15.64
CA SER A 254 -17.26 12.42 14.48
C SER A 254 -16.26 12.07 13.36
N ALA A 255 -15.52 10.96 13.48
CA ALA A 255 -14.55 10.55 12.47
C ALA A 255 -15.22 10.44 11.09
N ARG A 256 -14.78 11.31 10.16
CA ARG A 256 -15.33 11.40 8.82
C ARG A 256 -14.53 10.51 7.86
N PRO A 257 -15.19 9.65 7.06
CA PRO A 257 -14.49 8.91 6.02
C PRO A 257 -13.80 9.85 5.04
N ILE A 258 -12.61 9.46 4.56
CA ILE A 258 -11.86 10.19 3.52
C ILE A 258 -11.39 9.29 2.37
N TYR A 259 -11.39 7.97 2.53
CA TYR A 259 -10.96 7.03 1.48
C TYR A 259 -11.71 7.21 0.17
N GLN A 260 -12.99 7.58 0.21
CA GLN A 260 -13.79 7.87 -0.99
C GLN A 260 -13.23 9.04 -1.81
N LEU A 261 -12.52 9.98 -1.18
CA LEU A 261 -11.87 11.08 -1.89
C LEU A 261 -10.68 10.57 -2.71
N PHE A 262 -9.91 9.63 -2.17
CA PHE A 262 -8.82 8.98 -2.90
C PHE A 262 -9.32 8.20 -4.10
N VAL A 263 -10.39 7.42 -3.93
CA VAL A 263 -10.99 6.65 -5.04
C VAL A 263 -11.53 7.59 -6.12
N LYS A 264 -12.26 8.65 -5.76
CA LYS A 264 -12.77 9.65 -6.72
C LYS A 264 -11.63 10.30 -7.52
N GLN A 265 -10.55 10.69 -6.85
CA GLN A 265 -9.38 11.28 -7.52
C GLN A 265 -8.67 10.28 -8.42
N ALA A 266 -8.51 9.03 -7.97
CA ALA A 266 -7.94 7.98 -8.80
C ALA A 266 -8.75 7.75 -10.08
N ILE A 267 -10.08 7.72 -9.99
CA ILE A 267 -10.97 7.61 -11.16
C ILE A 267 -10.83 8.83 -12.09
N ALA A 268 -10.73 10.04 -11.51
CA ALA A 268 -10.57 11.28 -12.29
C ALA A 268 -9.26 11.33 -13.10
N LEU A 269 -8.18 10.70 -12.61
CA LEU A 269 -6.91 10.57 -13.34
C LEU A 269 -6.97 9.59 -14.51
N LYS A 270 -8.06 8.82 -14.66
CA LYS A 270 -8.32 7.87 -15.76
C LYS A 270 -7.18 6.86 -16.01
N PRO A 271 -6.59 6.23 -15.00
CA PRO A 271 -5.63 5.16 -15.21
C PRO A 271 -6.32 3.97 -15.89
N LYS A 272 -5.55 3.04 -16.45
CA LYS A 272 -6.09 1.78 -16.99
C LYS A 272 -6.67 0.92 -15.87
N TYR A 273 -5.92 0.77 -14.77
CA TYR A 273 -6.34 -0.03 -13.61
C TYR A 273 -6.34 0.77 -12.32
N ILE A 274 -7.34 0.51 -11.48
CA ILE A 274 -7.39 0.99 -10.10
C ILE A 274 -7.67 -0.21 -9.20
N SER A 275 -6.87 -0.39 -8.15
CA SER A 275 -7.17 -1.34 -7.08
C SER A 275 -6.85 -0.71 -5.73
N MET A 276 -7.86 -0.59 -4.87
CA MET A 276 -7.71 -0.02 -3.54
C MET A 276 -8.46 -0.84 -2.50
N ILE A 277 -7.84 -1.02 -1.33
CA ILE A 277 -8.50 -1.61 -0.16
C ILE A 277 -9.06 -0.50 0.72
N MET A 278 -10.31 -0.66 1.14
CA MET A 278 -11.04 0.35 1.91
C MET A 278 -12.11 -0.31 2.80
N PRO A 279 -12.66 0.41 3.82
CA PRO A 279 -13.77 -0.11 4.61
C PRO A 279 -14.99 -0.44 3.76
N SER A 280 -15.63 -1.59 3.99
CA SER A 280 -16.84 -2.03 3.27
C SER A 280 -18.07 -1.17 3.57
N ARG A 281 -18.01 -0.29 4.55
CA ARG A 281 -19.12 0.57 5.01
C ARG A 281 -19.76 1.38 3.87
N TRP A 282 -19.06 1.72 2.81
CA TRP A 282 -19.63 2.44 1.68
C TRP A 282 -20.79 1.68 1.03
N MET A 283 -20.82 0.35 1.12
CA MET A 283 -21.86 -0.49 0.52
C MET A 283 -23.23 -0.26 1.19
N THR A 284 -23.26 0.10 2.46
CA THR A 284 -24.48 0.42 3.21
C THR A 284 -24.88 1.89 3.12
N GLY A 285 -23.96 2.77 2.72
CA GLY A 285 -24.18 4.22 2.70
C GLY A 285 -24.17 4.89 4.07
N GLY A 286 -24.70 6.11 4.13
CA GLY A 286 -24.69 6.95 5.33
C GLY A 286 -23.33 7.61 5.61
N LYS A 287 -23.27 8.48 6.61
CA LYS A 287 -22.09 9.29 6.95
C LYS A 287 -21.48 10.06 5.77
N GLY A 288 -22.31 10.49 4.80
CA GLY A 288 -21.87 11.21 3.61
C GLY A 288 -21.26 10.33 2.51
N LEU A 289 -21.52 9.02 2.54
CA LEU A 289 -21.06 8.07 1.53
C LEU A 289 -22.10 7.72 0.45
N ASP A 290 -23.33 8.27 0.53
CA ASP A 290 -24.43 7.88 -0.36
C ASP A 290 -24.13 8.17 -1.84
N ASP A 291 -23.58 9.34 -2.15
CA ASP A 291 -23.15 9.67 -3.53
C ASP A 291 -22.00 8.80 -3.99
N PHE A 292 -21.06 8.49 -3.09
CA PHE A 292 -19.95 7.59 -3.39
C PHE A 292 -20.47 6.18 -3.65
N ARG A 293 -21.36 5.67 -2.80
CA ARG A 293 -22.03 4.39 -3.01
C ARG A 293 -22.72 4.34 -4.35
N SER A 294 -23.52 5.35 -4.67
CA SER A 294 -24.25 5.43 -5.95
C SER A 294 -23.30 5.41 -7.14
N SER A 295 -22.17 6.10 -7.07
CA SER A 295 -21.17 6.09 -8.13
C SER A 295 -20.51 4.72 -8.29
N MET A 296 -20.11 4.07 -7.19
CA MET A 296 -19.46 2.77 -7.23
C MET A 296 -20.36 1.66 -7.76
N ILE A 297 -21.61 1.58 -7.29
CA ILE A 297 -22.54 0.54 -7.76
C ILE A 297 -22.98 0.73 -9.21
N SER A 298 -22.90 1.96 -9.74
CA SER A 298 -23.25 2.26 -11.14
C SER A 298 -22.06 2.13 -12.08
N ASP A 299 -20.84 1.96 -11.57
CA ASP A 299 -19.62 1.87 -12.38
C ASP A 299 -19.43 0.45 -12.93
N LYS A 300 -19.75 0.27 -14.21
CA LYS A 300 -19.62 -1.01 -14.93
C LYS A 300 -18.18 -1.43 -15.19
N HIS A 301 -17.22 -0.55 -14.95
CA HIS A 301 -15.78 -0.83 -15.07
C HIS A 301 -15.21 -1.55 -13.84
N ILE A 302 -15.95 -1.67 -12.73
CA ILE A 302 -15.54 -2.48 -11.58
C ILE A 302 -15.73 -3.95 -11.95
N ARG A 303 -14.62 -4.66 -12.17
CA ARG A 303 -14.60 -6.05 -12.68
C ARG A 303 -14.41 -7.08 -11.58
N PHE A 304 -13.88 -6.64 -10.44
CA PHE A 304 -13.64 -7.52 -9.29
C PHE A 304 -13.88 -6.76 -7.98
N LEU A 305 -14.52 -7.42 -7.03
CA LEU A 305 -14.75 -6.94 -5.68
C LEU A 305 -14.57 -8.10 -4.70
N ASN A 306 -13.65 -7.97 -3.77
CA ASN A 306 -13.45 -8.94 -2.69
C ASN A 306 -13.81 -8.27 -1.36
N ASP A 307 -14.80 -8.82 -0.66
CA ASP A 307 -15.34 -8.29 0.59
C ASP A 307 -15.03 -9.22 1.76
N PHE A 308 -14.56 -8.63 2.84
CA PHE A 308 -14.20 -9.28 4.10
C PHE A 308 -15.01 -8.64 5.24
N PRO A 309 -16.21 -9.14 5.56
CA PRO A 309 -17.02 -8.65 6.68
C PRO A 309 -16.26 -8.68 8.01
N ASP A 310 -15.39 -9.66 8.22
CA ASP A 310 -14.37 -9.61 9.28
C ASP A 310 -13.05 -9.02 8.74
N GLY A 311 -12.82 -7.77 9.09
CA GLY A 311 -11.60 -7.06 8.70
C GLY A 311 -10.31 -7.68 9.24
N LYS A 312 -10.36 -8.53 10.27
CA LYS A 312 -9.19 -9.23 10.83
C LYS A 312 -8.54 -10.22 9.87
N ILE A 313 -9.28 -10.70 8.87
CA ILE A 313 -8.73 -11.54 7.80
C ILE A 313 -7.64 -10.78 7.03
N CYS A 314 -7.85 -9.48 6.79
CA CYS A 314 -6.89 -8.62 6.10
C CYS A 314 -5.95 -7.89 7.07
N PHE A 315 -6.42 -7.54 8.26
CA PHE A 315 -5.71 -6.73 9.25
C PHE A 315 -5.82 -7.36 10.64
N PRO A 316 -5.06 -8.43 10.93
CA PRO A 316 -5.22 -9.21 12.18
C PRO A 316 -5.10 -8.39 13.46
N ASN A 317 -4.30 -7.33 13.42
CA ASN A 317 -4.00 -6.48 14.59
C ASN A 317 -4.89 -5.24 14.70
N ASN A 318 -5.91 -5.10 13.83
CA ASN A 318 -6.77 -3.92 13.79
C ASN A 318 -8.24 -4.32 13.79
N GLU A 319 -9.04 -3.62 14.61
CA GLU A 319 -10.49 -3.73 14.54
C GLU A 319 -11.06 -2.70 13.55
N ILE A 320 -11.54 -3.17 12.40
CA ILE A 320 -12.19 -2.33 11.39
C ILE A 320 -13.67 -2.68 11.35
N LYS A 321 -14.47 -1.86 12.02
CA LYS A 321 -15.93 -2.08 12.12
C LYS A 321 -16.61 -2.03 10.76
N GLY A 322 -17.31 -3.11 10.43
CA GLY A 322 -18.03 -3.28 9.15
C GLY A 322 -17.17 -3.87 8.04
N GLY A 323 -15.98 -4.37 8.38
CA GLY A 323 -15.12 -5.07 7.46
C GLY A 323 -14.38 -4.17 6.47
N VAL A 324 -13.68 -4.83 5.55
CA VAL A 324 -12.91 -4.18 4.47
C VAL A 324 -13.19 -4.88 3.16
N CYS A 325 -13.04 -4.15 2.07
CA CYS A 325 -13.07 -4.71 0.73
C CYS A 325 -11.96 -4.11 -0.13
N PHE A 326 -11.55 -4.84 -1.16
CA PHE A 326 -10.80 -4.25 -2.25
C PHE A 326 -11.47 -4.54 -3.59
N PHE A 327 -11.23 -3.68 -4.57
CA PHE A 327 -11.83 -3.79 -5.89
C PHE A 327 -10.77 -3.63 -6.98
N LEU A 328 -11.05 -4.17 -8.16
CA LEU A 328 -10.33 -3.88 -9.40
C LEU A 328 -11.27 -3.19 -10.38
N ARG A 329 -10.89 -2.00 -10.81
CA ARG A 329 -11.51 -1.27 -11.90
C ARG A 329 -10.61 -1.31 -13.13
N ASN A 330 -11.17 -1.71 -14.28
CA ASN A 330 -10.52 -1.66 -15.59
C ASN A 330 -11.23 -0.62 -16.45
N ARG A 331 -10.56 0.49 -16.77
CA ARG A 331 -11.14 1.60 -17.57
C ARG A 331 -11.60 1.16 -18.95
N ASP A 332 -10.92 0.23 -19.55
CA ASP A 332 -11.09 -0.15 -20.96
C ASP A 332 -12.09 -1.32 -21.12
N GLU A 333 -12.69 -1.80 -20.03
CA GLU A 333 -13.59 -2.93 -20.04
C GLU A 333 -14.82 -2.69 -19.15
N GLU A 334 -16.01 -2.76 -19.77
CA GLU A 334 -17.29 -2.77 -19.05
C GLU A 334 -17.84 -4.20 -18.93
N GLY A 335 -18.58 -4.47 -17.87
CA GLY A 335 -19.29 -5.74 -17.73
C GLY A 335 -19.64 -6.09 -16.27
N LYS A 336 -19.99 -7.36 -16.05
CA LYS A 336 -20.30 -7.89 -14.72
C LYS A 336 -19.08 -7.87 -13.82
N CYS A 337 -19.32 -7.62 -12.55
CA CYS A 337 -18.30 -7.69 -11.50
C CYS A 337 -18.28 -9.10 -10.91
N LYS A 338 -17.11 -9.72 -10.87
CA LYS A 338 -16.88 -10.90 -10.03
C LYS A 338 -16.77 -10.45 -8.58
N ILE A 339 -17.71 -10.91 -7.76
CA ILE A 339 -17.77 -10.58 -6.33
C ILE A 339 -17.36 -11.84 -5.55
N ILE A 340 -16.44 -11.65 -4.61
CA ILE A 340 -16.08 -12.68 -3.64
C ILE A 340 -16.34 -12.10 -2.25
N GLN A 341 -17.09 -12.83 -1.43
CA GLN A 341 -17.27 -12.50 -0.01
C GLN A 341 -16.73 -13.62 0.85
N ARG A 342 -15.86 -13.29 1.80
CA ARG A 342 -15.22 -14.23 2.71
C ARG A 342 -15.77 -14.09 4.12
N ILE A 343 -16.44 -15.12 4.62
CA ILE A 343 -17.07 -15.17 5.93
C ILE A 343 -16.46 -16.35 6.70
N GLY A 344 -15.53 -16.10 7.62
CA GLY A 344 -14.75 -17.16 8.24
C GLY A 344 -13.95 -17.95 7.19
N ASP A 345 -14.14 -19.26 7.14
CA ASP A 345 -13.51 -20.14 6.17
C ASP A 345 -14.34 -20.29 4.87
N ASP A 346 -15.55 -19.76 4.84
CA ASP A 346 -16.44 -19.84 3.69
C ASP A 346 -16.16 -18.73 2.66
N GLU A 347 -16.31 -19.09 1.39
CA GLU A 347 -16.19 -18.17 0.26
C GLU A 347 -17.46 -18.23 -0.59
N ILE A 348 -18.16 -17.09 -0.69
CA ILE A 348 -19.34 -16.92 -1.55
C ILE A 348 -18.93 -16.16 -2.80
N GLN A 349 -19.23 -16.68 -3.97
CA GLN A 349 -18.92 -16.05 -5.25
C GLN A 349 -20.19 -15.70 -6.00
N ALA A 350 -20.18 -14.54 -6.66
CA ALA A 350 -21.24 -14.12 -7.58
C ALA A 350 -20.63 -13.34 -8.75
N GLU A 351 -21.30 -13.35 -9.90
CA GLU A 351 -20.93 -12.54 -11.06
C GLU A 351 -22.16 -11.78 -11.56
N ARG A 352 -22.20 -10.47 -11.29
CA ARG A 352 -23.35 -9.62 -11.62
C ARG A 352 -22.93 -8.15 -11.77
N TYR A 353 -23.82 -7.33 -12.33
CA TYR A 353 -23.67 -5.88 -12.18
C TYR A 353 -23.90 -5.48 -10.71
N LEU A 354 -23.12 -4.51 -10.20
CA LEU A 354 -23.27 -4.07 -8.80
C LEU A 354 -24.60 -3.35 -8.53
N LYS A 355 -25.26 -2.85 -9.57
CA LYS A 355 -26.57 -2.17 -9.55
C LYS A 355 -27.70 -3.09 -10.04
N GLU A 356 -27.62 -4.35 -9.85
CA GLU A 356 -28.78 -5.24 -10.06
C GLU A 356 -29.60 -5.29 -8.77
N ASP A 357 -30.95 -5.16 -8.91
CA ASP A 357 -31.92 -5.29 -7.81
C ASP A 357 -32.05 -6.75 -7.33
#